data_fba106559c3770bd03a8dcd54c970a62
#
_entry.id   fba106559c3770bd03a8dcd54c970a62
#
_cell.length_a   1.000
_cell.length_b   1.000
_cell.length_c   1.000
_cell.angle_alpha   90.00
_cell.angle_beta   90.00
_cell.angle_gamma   90.00
#
_symmetry.space_group_name_H-M   'P 1'
#
loop_
_entity.id
_entity.type
_entity.pdbx_description
1 polymer ?
#
loop_
_entity_poly.entity_id
_entity_poly.type
_entity_poly.pdbx_seq_one_letter_code
_entity_poly.pdbx_strand_id
1 'polypeptide(L)'
;MTMMVQPFLQGSTVDRNASDFYTIATLGSHSALQILKGARDEGFKTLAIVNPDTERLYKSFAFIDEVITIQKYSEFMGLVPELEKRKIIIVPHGSFVAYLSLDDHKRMSIPYFGNKSVLDWEASRELQRQWLTRAGLKVPRQFRTGAEIDRPVIVKLYGAKGGKGYMFLRNAQDFDERAGLLAREEYILQEYVIGVPFYIHYFYSPLTGKLEIMSMDRRYETNVDSLGRIPSRAQEGMDIDPSYVVVGNSPLSLRESMLAEAYRMGEDVVRVSQEICPPKGLFGAFCIETIITPDAQFYIMEVSARIVAGTNLFIDGSPYSYLNYSEPMSTGRRIAREIKNALLSNSLNAVLDDSTQVP
;
A
#
# COMPACT_ATOMS: atom_id res chain seq x y z
N MET A 1 -34.77 11.71 -21.33
CA MET A 1 -34.85 11.64 -19.86
C MET A 1 -33.53 12.15 -19.33
N THR A 2 -33.50 13.45 -19.03
CA THR A 2 -32.25 14.18 -18.74
C THR A 2 -31.92 13.98 -17.26
N MET A 3 -30.85 13.22 -17.00
CA MET A 3 -30.30 13.15 -15.64
C MET A 3 -29.64 14.49 -15.30
N MET A 4 -30.24 15.20 -14.38
CA MET A 4 -29.59 16.36 -13.76
C MET A 4 -28.40 15.91 -12.93
N VAL A 5 -27.23 16.33 -13.35
CA VAL A 5 -26.01 16.30 -12.52
C VAL A 5 -26.21 17.35 -11.44
N GLN A 6 -26.37 16.93 -10.20
CA GLN A 6 -26.38 17.87 -9.07
C GLN A 6 -24.99 18.49 -8.92
N PRO A 7 -24.86 19.80 -8.79
CA PRO A 7 -23.60 20.47 -8.55
C PRO A 7 -23.10 20.10 -7.14
N PHE A 8 -21.82 19.73 -7.05
CA PHE A 8 -21.10 19.64 -5.78
C PHE A 8 -21.28 20.92 -4.98
N LEU A 9 -21.66 20.77 -3.74
CA LEU A 9 -21.82 21.84 -2.77
C LEU A 9 -20.57 22.73 -2.72
N GLN A 10 -20.66 23.92 -3.27
CA GLN A 10 -19.73 25.01 -3.04
C GLN A 10 -19.76 25.38 -1.55
N GLY A 11 -18.55 25.57 -1.00
CA GLY A 11 -18.20 25.99 0.34
C GLY A 11 -19.31 26.72 1.13
N SER A 12 -20.03 25.97 1.95
CA SER A 12 -20.64 26.50 3.15
C SER A 12 -19.54 26.63 4.20
N THR A 13 -19.53 27.67 4.99
CA THR A 13 -18.71 27.86 6.19
C THR A 13 -18.92 26.66 7.10
N VAL A 14 -18.10 25.66 6.93
CA VAL A 14 -18.13 24.41 7.70
C VAL A 14 -17.66 24.75 9.10
N ASP A 15 -18.53 24.50 10.04
CA ASP A 15 -18.24 24.54 11.46
C ASP A 15 -16.89 23.83 11.71
N ARG A 16 -15.87 24.58 12.12
CA ARG A 16 -14.48 24.09 12.33
C ARG A 16 -14.37 23.06 13.46
N ASN A 17 -15.49 22.75 14.11
CA ASN A 17 -15.50 22.06 15.40
C ASN A 17 -15.38 20.55 15.36
N ALA A 18 -15.67 19.82 14.27
CA ALA A 18 -15.64 18.36 14.30
C ALA A 18 -14.23 17.78 14.16
N SER A 19 -13.39 18.35 13.28
CA SER A 19 -12.00 17.93 13.09
C SER A 19 -11.08 18.35 14.25
N ASP A 20 -11.42 19.44 14.95
CA ASP A 20 -10.63 19.93 16.11
C ASP A 20 -10.62 18.93 17.30
N PHE A 21 -11.56 17.99 17.33
CA PHE A 21 -11.66 17.04 18.44
C PHE A 21 -10.85 15.75 18.26
N TYR A 22 -10.45 15.42 17.03
CA TYR A 22 -9.70 14.19 16.76
C TYR A 22 -8.24 14.48 16.42
N THR A 23 -7.37 13.55 16.83
CA THR A 23 -5.96 13.52 16.46
C THR A 23 -5.73 12.37 15.49
N ILE A 24 -5.15 12.65 14.33
CA ILE A 24 -4.67 11.60 13.43
C ILE A 24 -3.26 11.20 13.86
N ALA A 25 -3.06 9.93 14.15
CA ALA A 25 -1.78 9.41 14.60
C ALA A 25 -1.26 8.32 13.65
N THR A 26 0.07 8.24 13.52
CA THR A 26 0.74 7.17 12.76
C THR A 26 2.16 6.96 13.23
N LEU A 27 2.78 5.81 12.87
CA LEU A 27 4.21 5.55 13.12
C LEU A 27 5.06 6.44 12.22
N GLY A 28 6.13 7.02 12.76
CA GLY A 28 7.01 7.96 12.06
C GLY A 28 7.96 7.28 11.06
N SER A 29 7.42 6.73 9.99
CA SER A 29 8.15 6.02 8.94
C SER A 29 7.32 5.98 7.67
N HIS A 30 7.86 5.44 6.58
CA HIS A 30 7.15 5.10 5.35
C HIS A 30 6.38 6.30 4.75
N SER A 31 5.04 6.37 4.90
CA SER A 31 4.17 7.44 4.38
C SER A 31 3.70 8.44 5.45
N ALA A 32 4.30 8.40 6.64
CA ALA A 32 3.82 9.17 7.80
C ALA A 32 3.77 10.68 7.55
N LEU A 33 4.79 11.25 6.91
CA LEU A 33 4.84 12.70 6.63
C LEU A 33 3.67 13.13 5.74
N GLN A 34 3.33 12.33 4.74
CA GLN A 34 2.20 12.60 3.84
C GLN A 34 0.86 12.48 4.57
N ILE A 35 0.70 11.46 5.44
CA ILE A 35 -0.50 11.26 6.26
C ILE A 35 -0.69 12.44 7.20
N LEU A 36 0.35 12.81 7.96
CA LEU A 36 0.26 13.89 8.94
C LEU A 36 0.09 15.26 8.29
N LYS A 37 0.78 15.54 7.18
CA LYS A 37 0.58 16.77 6.41
C LYS A 37 -0.86 16.87 5.91
N GLY A 38 -1.38 15.80 5.31
CA GLY A 38 -2.76 15.74 4.83
C GLY A 38 -3.78 15.89 5.95
N ALA A 39 -3.55 15.29 7.12
CA ALA A 39 -4.39 15.46 8.32
C ALA A 39 -4.43 16.92 8.79
N ARG A 40 -3.27 17.57 8.82
CA ARG A 40 -3.18 19.00 9.16
C ARG A 40 -3.94 19.88 8.18
N ASP A 41 -3.81 19.60 6.87
CA ASP A 41 -4.52 20.36 5.82
C ASP A 41 -6.04 20.21 5.91
N GLU A 42 -6.53 19.12 6.46
CA GLU A 42 -7.95 18.89 6.72
C GLU A 42 -8.42 19.39 8.11
N GLY A 43 -7.52 19.96 8.92
CA GLY A 43 -7.85 20.60 10.20
C GLY A 43 -7.74 19.69 11.40
N PHE A 44 -7.18 18.49 11.27
CA PHE A 44 -6.93 17.59 12.41
C PHE A 44 -5.68 17.99 13.19
N LYS A 45 -5.65 17.64 14.48
CA LYS A 45 -4.41 17.52 15.23
C LYS A 45 -3.61 16.32 14.75
N THR A 46 -2.29 16.36 14.90
CA THR A 46 -1.39 15.36 14.36
C THR A 46 -0.43 14.84 15.42
N LEU A 47 -0.25 13.52 15.45
CA LEU A 47 0.64 12.81 16.35
C LEU A 47 1.56 11.87 15.58
N ALA A 48 2.86 12.08 15.66
CA ALA A 48 3.86 11.15 15.16
C ALA A 48 4.39 10.28 16.32
N ILE A 49 4.37 8.95 16.13
CA ILE A 49 5.00 8.00 17.05
C ILE A 49 6.30 7.54 16.39
N VAL A 50 7.43 7.91 16.95
CA VAL A 50 8.75 7.81 16.31
C VAL A 50 9.73 7.01 17.15
N ASN A 51 10.83 6.56 16.53
CA ASN A 51 12.01 6.09 17.27
C ASN A 51 13.01 7.25 17.51
N PRO A 52 14.01 7.09 18.40
CA PRO A 52 14.97 8.14 18.72
C PRO A 52 15.72 8.69 17.49
N ASP A 53 16.03 7.82 16.52
CA ASP A 53 16.82 8.20 15.33
C ASP A 53 16.07 9.18 14.43
N THR A 54 14.74 9.13 14.43
CA THR A 54 13.90 9.96 13.56
C THR A 54 13.22 11.12 14.30
N GLU A 55 13.27 11.17 15.63
CA GLU A 55 12.60 12.16 16.46
C GLU A 55 12.91 13.61 16.03
N ARG A 56 14.19 13.91 15.83
CA ARG A 56 14.62 15.25 15.41
C ARG A 56 14.02 15.67 14.06
N LEU A 57 13.92 14.73 13.12
CA LEU A 57 13.31 14.97 11.81
C LEU A 57 11.84 15.32 11.97
N TYR A 58 11.07 14.52 12.70
CA TYR A 58 9.63 14.74 12.85
C TYR A 58 9.32 16.02 13.61
N LYS A 59 10.09 16.36 14.65
CA LYS A 59 9.98 17.63 15.40
C LYS A 59 10.33 18.86 14.57
N SER A 60 10.99 18.72 13.42
CA SER A 60 11.33 19.87 12.56
C SER A 60 10.15 20.34 11.69
N PHE A 61 9.06 19.56 11.60
CA PHE A 61 7.90 19.90 10.78
C PHE A 61 6.81 20.56 11.60
N ALA A 62 6.51 21.84 11.31
CA ALA A 62 5.50 22.63 12.02
C ALA A 62 4.06 22.10 11.88
N PHE A 63 3.78 21.20 10.95
CA PHE A 63 2.48 20.56 10.81
C PHE A 63 2.27 19.35 11.74
N ILE A 64 3.26 18.97 12.54
CA ILE A 64 3.19 17.89 13.55
C ILE A 64 3.02 18.53 14.91
N ASP A 65 1.85 18.34 15.54
CA ASP A 65 1.54 18.97 16.82
C ASP A 65 2.21 18.26 18.01
N GLU A 66 2.35 16.93 17.91
CA GLU A 66 2.90 16.11 18.99
C GLU A 66 3.79 14.98 18.43
N VAL A 67 4.86 14.69 19.17
CA VAL A 67 5.77 13.58 18.87
C VAL A 67 5.96 12.74 20.12
N ILE A 68 5.60 11.47 20.08
CA ILE A 68 5.88 10.47 21.12
C ILE A 68 7.03 9.58 20.64
N THR A 69 8.06 9.43 21.47
CA THR A 69 9.23 8.62 21.15
C THR A 69 9.19 7.29 21.88
N ILE A 70 9.31 6.17 21.12
CA ILE A 70 9.45 4.80 21.63
C ILE A 70 10.75 4.20 21.11
N GLN A 71 11.36 3.25 21.83
CA GLN A 71 12.66 2.70 21.43
C GLN A 71 12.56 1.87 20.15
N LYS A 72 11.50 1.09 20.01
CA LYS A 72 11.23 0.27 18.80
C LYS A 72 9.74 0.30 18.48
N TYR A 73 9.40 0.30 17.19
CA TYR A 73 7.98 0.27 16.78
C TYR A 73 7.23 -0.98 17.25
N SER A 74 7.92 -2.09 17.53
CA SER A 74 7.32 -3.28 18.16
C SER A 74 6.78 -3.03 19.57
N GLU A 75 7.19 -1.93 20.23
CA GLU A 75 6.71 -1.52 21.56
C GLU A 75 5.41 -0.69 21.49
N PHE A 76 4.91 -0.39 20.30
CA PHE A 76 3.71 0.43 20.07
C PHE A 76 2.51 -0.05 20.89
N MET A 77 2.33 -1.37 21.03
CA MET A 77 1.21 -1.93 21.81
C MET A 77 1.23 -1.52 23.28
N GLY A 78 2.39 -1.16 23.82
CA GLY A 78 2.51 -0.62 25.17
C GLY A 78 1.92 0.78 25.35
N LEU A 79 1.76 1.55 24.25
CA LEU A 79 1.13 2.87 24.27
C LEU A 79 -0.39 2.80 24.14
N VAL A 80 -0.94 1.69 23.65
CA VAL A 80 -2.37 1.56 23.35
C VAL A 80 -3.26 1.99 24.54
N PRO A 81 -3.02 1.57 25.80
CA PRO A 81 -3.87 1.96 26.94
C PRO A 81 -3.87 3.47 27.24
N GLU A 82 -2.80 4.17 26.88
CA GLU A 82 -2.74 5.63 27.04
C GLU A 82 -3.47 6.33 25.89
N LEU A 83 -3.24 5.87 24.67
CA LEU A 83 -3.82 6.46 23.45
C LEU A 83 -5.34 6.26 23.40
N GLU A 84 -5.87 5.16 23.92
CA GLU A 84 -7.32 4.90 24.03
C GLU A 84 -8.09 5.94 24.84
N LYS A 85 -7.41 6.57 25.82
CA LYS A 85 -8.02 7.65 26.64
C LYS A 85 -8.18 8.96 25.88
N ARG A 86 -7.67 9.00 24.64
CA ARG A 86 -7.62 10.19 23.80
C ARG A 86 -8.48 9.95 22.56
N LYS A 87 -9.03 11.02 21.97
CA LYS A 87 -9.74 10.96 20.67
C LYS A 87 -8.74 10.84 19.53
N ILE A 88 -8.18 9.65 19.34
CA ILE A 88 -7.17 9.36 18.33
C ILE A 88 -7.73 8.40 17.27
N ILE A 89 -7.39 8.64 16.02
CA ILE A 89 -7.58 7.70 14.91
C ILE A 89 -6.20 7.33 14.35
N ILE A 90 -5.87 6.05 14.38
CA ILE A 90 -4.65 5.52 13.75
C ILE A 90 -4.87 5.39 12.25
N VAL A 91 -3.95 5.96 11.47
CA VAL A 91 -3.87 5.72 10.03
C VAL A 91 -2.67 4.80 9.75
N PRO A 92 -2.92 3.55 9.31
CA PRO A 92 -1.86 2.58 9.08
C PRO A 92 -1.15 2.81 7.74
N HIS A 93 0.10 2.36 7.69
CA HIS A 93 0.90 2.24 6.47
C HIS A 93 1.86 1.03 6.56
N GLY A 94 2.78 0.87 5.60
CA GLY A 94 3.65 -0.30 5.50
C GLY A 94 4.43 -0.66 6.77
N SER A 95 4.81 0.32 7.59
CA SER A 95 5.55 0.04 8.84
C SER A 95 4.69 -0.64 9.90
N PHE A 96 3.39 -0.41 9.93
CA PHE A 96 2.51 -1.16 10.82
C PHE A 96 2.58 -2.66 10.51
N VAL A 97 2.45 -3.03 9.23
CA VAL A 97 2.52 -4.44 8.80
C VAL A 97 3.93 -5.03 8.98
N ALA A 98 4.97 -4.19 8.90
CA ALA A 98 6.36 -4.63 9.05
C ALA A 98 6.77 -4.86 10.51
N TYR A 99 6.26 -4.07 11.46
CA TYR A 99 6.72 -4.04 12.85
C TYR A 99 5.73 -4.61 13.87
N LEU A 100 4.44 -4.65 13.52
CA LEU A 100 3.40 -5.24 14.37
C LEU A 100 2.95 -6.58 13.79
N SER A 101 2.67 -7.54 14.65
CA SER A 101 2.08 -8.80 14.23
C SER A 101 0.61 -8.63 13.83
N LEU A 102 0.06 -9.59 13.07
CA LEU A 102 -1.38 -9.59 12.76
C LEU A 102 -2.23 -9.65 14.04
N ASP A 103 -1.76 -10.36 15.07
CA ASP A 103 -2.43 -10.44 16.37
C ASP A 103 -2.42 -9.09 17.09
N ASP A 104 -1.33 -8.31 16.99
CA ASP A 104 -1.28 -6.96 17.54
C ASP A 104 -2.29 -6.05 16.84
N HIS A 105 -2.42 -6.14 15.52
CA HIS A 105 -3.46 -5.39 14.79
C HIS A 105 -4.87 -5.75 15.27
N LYS A 106 -5.17 -7.05 15.43
CA LYS A 106 -6.48 -7.52 15.88
C LYS A 106 -6.80 -7.07 17.31
N ARG A 107 -5.79 -7.05 18.18
CA ARG A 107 -5.94 -6.63 19.59
C ARG A 107 -5.97 -5.12 19.78
N MET A 108 -5.55 -4.34 18.79
CA MET A 108 -5.53 -2.88 18.88
C MET A 108 -6.95 -2.34 18.91
N SER A 109 -7.34 -1.71 20.01
CA SER A 109 -8.68 -1.16 20.26
C SER A 109 -8.82 0.31 19.87
N ILE A 110 -7.71 1.03 19.63
CA ILE A 110 -7.74 2.42 19.14
C ILE A 110 -8.46 2.48 17.80
N PRO A 111 -9.33 3.49 17.56
CA PRO A 111 -9.94 3.73 16.25
C PRO A 111 -8.91 3.67 15.13
N TYR A 112 -9.15 2.77 14.17
CA TYR A 112 -8.21 2.41 13.12
C TYR A 112 -8.87 2.64 11.75
N PHE A 113 -8.26 3.47 10.92
CA PHE A 113 -8.73 3.71 9.56
C PHE A 113 -8.40 2.51 8.67
N GLY A 114 -9.40 1.87 8.08
CA GLY A 114 -9.27 0.68 7.26
C GLY A 114 -9.90 -0.55 7.90
N ASN A 115 -9.83 -1.67 7.21
CA ASN A 115 -10.36 -2.97 7.66
C ASN A 115 -9.21 -3.93 7.97
N LYS A 116 -9.00 -4.25 9.25
CA LYS A 116 -7.93 -5.14 9.70
C LYS A 116 -8.05 -6.57 9.15
N SER A 117 -9.28 -7.04 8.87
CA SER A 117 -9.48 -8.37 8.32
C SER A 117 -8.85 -8.57 6.94
N VAL A 118 -8.67 -7.50 6.17
CA VAL A 118 -8.01 -7.55 4.85
C VAL A 118 -6.51 -7.80 4.98
N LEU A 119 -5.91 -7.46 6.14
CA LEU A 119 -4.47 -7.67 6.38
C LEU A 119 -4.08 -9.15 6.42
N ASP A 120 -4.99 -10.05 6.82
CA ASP A 120 -4.75 -11.50 6.77
C ASP A 120 -4.54 -11.96 5.33
N TRP A 121 -5.30 -11.37 4.40
CA TRP A 121 -5.20 -11.65 2.97
C TRP A 121 -3.97 -10.98 2.34
N GLU A 122 -3.61 -9.77 2.75
CA GLU A 122 -2.38 -9.10 2.31
C GLU A 122 -1.13 -9.86 2.77
N ALA A 123 -1.10 -10.33 4.01
CA ALA A 123 0.09 -10.96 4.60
C ALA A 123 0.38 -12.36 4.07
N SER A 124 -0.62 -13.08 3.57
CA SER A 124 -0.47 -14.44 3.05
C SER A 124 -0.37 -14.44 1.52
N ARG A 125 0.78 -14.88 0.99
CA ARG A 125 0.98 -15.01 -0.47
C ARG A 125 -0.09 -15.87 -1.14
N GLU A 126 -0.51 -16.94 -0.46
CA GLU A 126 -1.53 -17.86 -0.99
C GLU A 126 -2.91 -17.19 -1.01
N LEU A 127 -3.33 -16.58 0.10
CA LEU A 127 -4.62 -15.87 0.17
C LEU A 127 -4.65 -14.68 -0.80
N GLN A 128 -3.56 -13.93 -0.88
CA GLN A 128 -3.46 -12.83 -1.83
C GLN A 128 -3.61 -13.29 -3.28
N ARG A 129 -2.95 -14.41 -3.64
CA ARG A 129 -3.10 -15.00 -4.96
C ARG A 129 -4.55 -15.46 -5.24
N GLN A 130 -5.20 -16.07 -4.25
CA GLN A 130 -6.61 -16.45 -4.35
C GLN A 130 -7.50 -15.23 -4.57
N TRP A 131 -7.28 -14.15 -3.81
CA TRP A 131 -7.99 -12.88 -3.97
C TRP A 131 -7.85 -12.35 -5.39
N LEU A 132 -6.62 -12.18 -5.88
CA LEU A 132 -6.33 -11.67 -7.22
C LEU A 132 -6.92 -12.54 -8.33
N THR A 133 -6.83 -13.86 -8.19
CA THR A 133 -7.40 -14.81 -9.17
C THR A 133 -8.93 -14.75 -9.17
N ARG A 134 -9.58 -14.66 -8.00
CA ARG A 134 -11.04 -14.47 -7.89
C ARG A 134 -11.50 -13.13 -8.46
N ALA A 135 -10.66 -12.10 -8.39
CA ALA A 135 -10.89 -10.82 -9.04
C ALA A 135 -10.70 -10.87 -10.57
N GLY A 136 -10.37 -12.04 -11.14
CA GLY A 136 -10.17 -12.21 -12.58
C GLY A 136 -8.87 -11.58 -13.10
N LEU A 137 -7.94 -11.25 -12.22
CA LEU A 137 -6.69 -10.60 -12.57
C LEU A 137 -5.64 -11.61 -13.02
N LYS A 138 -4.83 -11.21 -13.98
CA LYS A 138 -3.74 -12.04 -14.52
C LYS A 138 -2.57 -12.00 -13.54
N VAL A 139 -2.25 -13.15 -12.95
CA VAL A 139 -1.12 -13.32 -12.03
C VAL A 139 -0.04 -14.20 -12.69
N PRO A 140 1.26 -14.04 -12.33
CA PRO A 140 2.31 -14.89 -12.84
C PRO A 140 2.03 -16.38 -12.56
N ARG A 141 2.34 -17.24 -13.54
CA ARG A 141 2.19 -18.68 -13.36
C ARG A 141 3.06 -19.18 -12.22
N GLN A 142 2.55 -20.11 -11.43
CA GLN A 142 3.33 -20.87 -10.46
C GLN A 142 3.55 -22.29 -10.97
N PHE A 143 4.71 -22.84 -10.67
CA PHE A 143 5.11 -24.20 -11.03
C PHE A 143 5.20 -25.01 -9.76
N ARG A 144 4.75 -26.27 -9.81
CA ARG A 144 4.76 -27.18 -8.65
C ARG A 144 6.11 -27.87 -8.49
N THR A 145 6.76 -28.18 -9.63
CA THR A 145 8.02 -28.89 -9.69
C THR A 145 8.97 -28.25 -10.68
N GLY A 146 10.28 -28.47 -10.54
CA GLY A 146 11.28 -28.03 -11.50
C GLY A 146 11.04 -28.55 -12.91
N ALA A 147 10.51 -29.78 -13.06
CA ALA A 147 10.20 -30.37 -14.35
C ALA A 147 9.12 -29.67 -15.15
N GLU A 148 8.27 -28.86 -14.49
CA GLU A 148 7.24 -28.06 -15.16
C GLU A 148 7.76 -26.74 -15.72
N ILE A 149 9.02 -26.35 -15.43
CA ILE A 149 9.61 -25.07 -15.81
C ILE A 149 9.83 -25.04 -17.33
N ASP A 150 9.01 -24.28 -18.03
CA ASP A 150 9.05 -24.09 -19.49
C ASP A 150 9.50 -22.68 -19.92
N ARG A 151 9.84 -21.83 -18.95
CA ARG A 151 10.22 -20.41 -19.12
C ARG A 151 11.06 -19.93 -17.94
N PRO A 152 11.66 -18.72 -18.01
CA PRO A 152 12.36 -18.15 -16.86
C PRO A 152 11.46 -18.04 -15.64
N VAL A 153 12.00 -18.37 -14.47
CA VAL A 153 11.31 -18.33 -13.18
C VAL A 153 12.13 -17.60 -12.13
N ILE A 154 11.44 -17.10 -11.13
CA ILE A 154 12.02 -16.60 -9.90
C ILE A 154 11.62 -17.53 -8.75
N VAL A 155 12.63 -17.98 -8.00
CA VAL A 155 12.42 -18.69 -6.75
C VAL A 155 12.24 -17.67 -5.65
N LYS A 156 11.16 -17.78 -4.88
CA LYS A 156 10.87 -16.90 -3.74
C LYS A 156 10.83 -17.73 -2.47
N LEU A 157 11.80 -17.53 -1.59
CA LEU A 157 11.84 -18.22 -0.29
C LEU A 157 10.74 -17.68 0.63
N TYR A 158 10.13 -18.55 1.45
CA TYR A 158 9.23 -18.13 2.52
C TYR A 158 10.01 -17.40 3.62
N GLY A 159 9.40 -16.33 4.17
CA GLY A 159 10.07 -15.52 5.18
C GLY A 159 11.06 -14.47 4.66
N ALA A 160 11.44 -14.53 3.38
CA ALA A 160 12.24 -13.48 2.76
C ALA A 160 11.42 -12.17 2.66
N LYS A 161 11.99 -11.07 3.17
CA LYS A 161 11.36 -9.74 3.17
C LYS A 161 12.21 -8.75 2.35
N GLY A 162 11.53 -7.79 1.73
CA GLY A 162 12.19 -6.65 1.09
C GLY A 162 13.05 -7.00 -0.13
N GLY A 163 12.62 -7.98 -0.94
CA GLY A 163 13.29 -8.30 -2.21
C GLY A 163 14.62 -9.07 -2.08
N LYS A 164 14.95 -9.57 -0.89
CA LYS A 164 16.11 -10.43 -0.66
C LYS A 164 15.75 -11.92 -0.77
N GLY A 165 16.74 -12.76 -1.10
CA GLY A 165 16.56 -14.22 -1.13
C GLY A 165 15.77 -14.71 -2.34
N TYR A 166 15.83 -13.98 -3.45
CA TYR A 166 15.30 -14.39 -4.73
C TYR A 166 16.40 -15.02 -5.58
N MET A 167 16.06 -16.09 -6.30
CA MET A 167 16.96 -16.75 -7.22
C MET A 167 16.31 -16.76 -8.62
N PHE A 168 17.03 -16.29 -9.62
CA PHE A 168 16.58 -16.33 -11.00
C PHE A 168 17.06 -17.62 -11.66
N LEU A 169 16.15 -18.33 -12.35
CA LEU A 169 16.46 -19.56 -13.10
C LEU A 169 15.89 -19.41 -14.52
N ARG A 170 16.71 -19.77 -15.52
CA ARG A 170 16.33 -19.65 -16.93
C ARG A 170 15.41 -20.78 -17.38
N ASN A 171 15.58 -21.98 -16.81
CA ASN A 171 14.93 -23.23 -17.25
C ASN A 171 15.01 -24.33 -16.16
N ALA A 172 14.46 -25.49 -16.45
CA ALA A 172 14.48 -26.66 -15.55
C ALA A 172 15.90 -27.13 -15.19
N GLN A 173 16.86 -27.05 -16.13
CA GLN A 173 18.24 -27.47 -15.87
C GLN A 173 18.89 -26.59 -14.78
N ASP A 174 18.71 -25.27 -14.86
CA ASP A 174 19.21 -24.35 -13.82
C ASP A 174 18.62 -24.70 -12.43
N PHE A 175 17.35 -25.15 -12.40
CA PHE A 175 16.71 -25.62 -11.18
C PHE A 175 17.40 -26.88 -10.62
N ASP A 176 17.64 -27.89 -11.47
CA ASP A 176 18.26 -29.15 -11.06
C ASP A 176 19.68 -28.92 -10.51
N GLU A 177 20.45 -28.04 -11.16
CA GLU A 177 21.81 -27.67 -10.72
C GLU A 177 21.81 -26.99 -9.33
N ARG A 178 20.72 -26.29 -8.97
CA ARG A 178 20.60 -25.55 -7.69
C ARG A 178 19.65 -26.21 -6.69
N ALA A 179 19.08 -27.37 -7.03
CA ALA A 179 18.13 -28.08 -6.16
C ALA A 179 18.68 -28.39 -4.77
N GLY A 180 19.99 -28.66 -4.67
CA GLY A 180 20.67 -28.90 -3.38
C GLY A 180 20.61 -27.69 -2.43
N LEU A 181 20.61 -26.46 -2.94
CA LEU A 181 20.48 -25.23 -2.14
C LEU A 181 19.06 -25.05 -1.62
N LEU A 182 18.08 -25.57 -2.33
CA LEU A 182 16.65 -25.43 -2.04
C LEU A 182 16.10 -26.59 -1.20
N ALA A 183 16.86 -27.67 -1.01
CA ALA A 183 16.39 -28.92 -0.39
C ALA A 183 15.88 -28.80 1.06
N ARG A 184 16.22 -27.71 1.77
CA ARG A 184 15.81 -27.43 3.15
C ARG A 184 14.95 -26.18 3.29
N GLU A 185 14.59 -25.56 2.17
CA GLU A 185 13.86 -24.30 2.15
C GLU A 185 12.43 -24.50 1.65
N GLU A 186 11.52 -23.78 2.23
CA GLU A 186 10.19 -23.62 1.65
C GLU A 186 10.21 -22.49 0.63
N TYR A 187 9.78 -22.77 -0.60
CA TYR A 187 9.86 -21.79 -1.69
C TYR A 187 8.68 -21.91 -2.65
N ILE A 188 8.52 -20.86 -3.45
CA ILE A 188 7.58 -20.79 -4.58
C ILE A 188 8.41 -20.64 -5.87
N LEU A 189 8.09 -21.47 -6.88
CA LEU A 189 8.56 -21.27 -8.25
C LEU A 189 7.52 -20.44 -9.00
N GLN A 190 7.89 -19.22 -9.39
CA GLN A 190 7.00 -18.29 -10.07
C GLN A 190 7.59 -17.84 -11.39
N GLU A 191 6.75 -17.76 -12.43
CA GLU A 191 7.11 -17.16 -13.71
C GLU A 191 7.80 -15.79 -13.50
N TYR A 192 8.95 -15.61 -14.14
CA TYR A 192 9.62 -14.32 -14.21
C TYR A 192 9.02 -13.51 -15.35
N VAL A 193 8.14 -12.57 -15.03
CA VAL A 193 7.48 -11.72 -16.02
C VAL A 193 8.44 -10.62 -16.46
N ILE A 194 8.71 -10.54 -17.76
CA ILE A 194 9.54 -9.50 -18.35
C ILE A 194 8.66 -8.32 -18.74
N GLY A 195 8.90 -7.15 -18.16
CA GLY A 195 8.12 -5.95 -18.39
C GLY A 195 8.55 -4.79 -17.51
N VAL A 196 7.76 -3.74 -17.49
CA VAL A 196 7.99 -2.54 -16.67
C VAL A 196 7.24 -2.66 -15.36
N PRO A 197 7.93 -2.61 -14.19
CA PRO A 197 7.25 -2.52 -12.91
C PRO A 197 6.43 -1.23 -12.83
N PHE A 198 5.17 -1.35 -12.46
CA PHE A 198 4.22 -0.25 -12.41
C PHE A 198 3.32 -0.39 -11.19
N TYR A 199 3.26 0.65 -10.38
CA TYR A 199 2.53 0.67 -9.12
C TYR A 199 1.37 1.65 -9.26
N ILE A 200 0.13 1.15 -9.11
CA ILE A 200 -1.08 1.96 -9.28
C ILE A 200 -1.71 2.15 -7.90
N HIS A 201 -1.84 3.41 -7.50
CA HIS A 201 -2.39 3.79 -6.19
C HIS A 201 -3.83 4.23 -6.34
N TYR A 202 -4.69 3.61 -5.55
CA TYR A 202 -6.12 3.86 -5.56
C TYR A 202 -6.60 4.38 -4.21
N PHE A 203 -7.81 4.93 -4.23
CA PHE A 203 -8.61 5.19 -3.06
C PHE A 203 -10.05 4.73 -3.32
N TYR A 204 -10.58 3.88 -2.46
CA TYR A 204 -12.00 3.52 -2.49
C TYR A 204 -12.72 4.13 -1.30
N SER A 205 -13.74 4.94 -1.56
CA SER A 205 -14.55 5.60 -0.54
C SER A 205 -15.75 4.73 -0.16
N PRO A 206 -15.83 4.21 1.07
CA PRO A 206 -17.03 3.50 1.52
C PRO A 206 -18.23 4.44 1.74
N LEU A 207 -17.99 5.76 1.85
CA LEU A 207 -19.05 6.75 2.00
C LEU A 207 -19.79 7.02 0.69
N THR A 208 -19.10 6.97 -0.44
CA THR A 208 -19.65 7.30 -1.75
C THR A 208 -19.74 6.11 -2.70
N GLY A 209 -19.09 4.99 -2.38
CA GLY A 209 -18.97 3.83 -3.25
C GLY A 209 -18.09 4.06 -4.49
N LYS A 210 -17.26 5.11 -4.50
CA LYS A 210 -16.44 5.49 -5.65
C LYS A 210 -14.99 5.04 -5.49
N LEU A 211 -14.42 4.54 -6.59
CA LEU A 211 -13.01 4.30 -6.75
C LEU A 211 -12.34 5.50 -7.41
N GLU A 212 -11.14 5.85 -6.95
CA GLU A 212 -10.30 6.91 -7.51
C GLU A 212 -8.91 6.33 -7.82
N ILE A 213 -8.34 6.61 -8.98
CA ILE A 213 -6.90 6.46 -9.22
C ILE A 213 -6.24 7.71 -8.63
N MET A 214 -5.35 7.51 -7.65
CA MET A 214 -4.71 8.62 -6.95
C MET A 214 -3.37 9.01 -7.57
N SER A 215 -2.54 8.02 -7.94
CA SER A 215 -1.22 8.26 -8.50
C SER A 215 -0.62 6.97 -9.04
N MET A 216 0.53 7.09 -9.71
CA MET A 216 1.29 5.94 -10.19
C MET A 216 2.79 6.20 -10.04
N ASP A 217 3.56 5.17 -9.70
CA ASP A 217 5.00 5.25 -9.59
C ASP A 217 5.72 4.00 -10.11
N ARG A 218 7.01 4.15 -10.28
CA ARG A 218 8.00 3.09 -10.44
C ARG A 218 8.98 3.17 -9.27
N ARG A 219 9.43 2.02 -8.79
CA ARG A 219 10.46 1.95 -7.74
C ARG A 219 11.84 1.80 -8.34
N TYR A 220 12.84 2.41 -7.70
CA TYR A 220 14.25 2.14 -7.92
C TYR A 220 14.72 1.10 -6.93
N GLU A 221 15.28 0.02 -7.45
CA GLU A 221 15.67 -1.15 -6.67
C GLU A 221 17.20 -1.29 -6.69
N THR A 222 17.78 -1.61 -5.53
CA THR A 222 19.22 -1.77 -5.40
C THR A 222 19.72 -2.91 -6.28
N ASN A 223 20.91 -2.77 -6.79
CA ASN A 223 21.65 -3.51 -7.77
C ASN A 223 20.92 -3.90 -9.07
N VAL A 224 19.61 -4.24 -9.08
CA VAL A 224 18.87 -4.53 -10.32
C VAL A 224 18.92 -3.34 -11.29
N ASP A 225 18.62 -2.14 -10.80
CA ASP A 225 18.73 -0.94 -11.63
C ASP A 225 20.19 -0.61 -12.00
N SER A 226 21.15 -0.97 -11.16
CA SER A 226 22.58 -0.82 -11.45
C SER A 226 23.06 -1.83 -12.49
N LEU A 227 22.66 -3.10 -12.36
CA LEU A 227 23.02 -4.16 -13.31
C LEU A 227 22.55 -3.84 -14.73
N GLY A 228 21.37 -3.25 -14.87
CA GLY A 228 20.84 -2.80 -16.17
C GLY A 228 21.69 -1.72 -16.87
N ARG A 229 22.62 -1.08 -16.19
CA ARG A 229 23.58 -0.11 -16.74
C ARG A 229 24.91 -0.72 -17.16
N ILE A 230 25.17 -1.96 -16.77
CA ILE A 230 26.40 -2.68 -17.12
C ILE A 230 26.16 -3.43 -18.41
N PRO A 231 27.00 -3.25 -19.46
CA PRO A 231 26.88 -4.03 -20.68
C PRO A 231 26.91 -5.54 -20.39
N SER A 232 26.06 -6.33 -21.02
CA SER A 232 25.90 -7.76 -20.75
C SER A 232 27.24 -8.55 -20.77
N ARG A 233 28.15 -8.21 -21.69
CA ARG A 233 29.49 -8.81 -21.73
C ARG A 233 30.34 -8.53 -20.49
N ALA A 234 30.11 -7.38 -19.83
CA ALA A 234 30.84 -7.02 -18.61
C ALA A 234 30.19 -7.65 -17.36
N GLN A 235 28.99 -8.22 -17.50
CA GLN A 235 28.35 -8.98 -16.42
C GLN A 235 28.82 -10.43 -16.35
N GLU A 236 29.45 -10.94 -17.41
CA GLU A 236 30.00 -12.29 -17.45
C GLU A 236 31.05 -12.46 -16.32
N GLY A 237 30.87 -13.47 -15.48
CA GLY A 237 31.75 -13.73 -14.34
C GLY A 237 31.50 -12.87 -13.09
N MET A 238 30.51 -11.97 -13.11
CA MET A 238 30.06 -11.27 -11.91
C MET A 238 29.06 -12.15 -11.16
N ASP A 239 29.45 -12.61 -9.98
CA ASP A 239 28.57 -13.40 -9.10
C ASP A 239 27.75 -12.43 -8.22
N ILE A 240 26.75 -11.80 -8.84
CA ILE A 240 25.88 -10.81 -8.17
C ILE A 240 24.44 -11.29 -8.22
N ASP A 241 23.91 -11.65 -7.07
CA ASP A 241 22.50 -11.94 -6.93
C ASP A 241 21.64 -10.68 -7.07
N PRO A 242 20.53 -10.73 -7.83
CA PRO A 242 19.61 -9.61 -7.94
C PRO A 242 19.00 -9.21 -6.59
N SER A 243 19.01 -7.91 -6.28
CA SER A 243 18.35 -7.34 -5.10
C SER A 243 17.30 -6.33 -5.53
N TYR A 244 16.10 -6.50 -4.98
CA TYR A 244 14.92 -5.68 -5.25
C TYR A 244 14.57 -4.76 -4.07
N VAL A 245 15.58 -4.40 -3.27
CA VAL A 245 15.39 -3.47 -2.15
C VAL A 245 15.16 -2.06 -2.68
N VAL A 246 14.00 -1.50 -2.38
CA VAL A 246 13.59 -0.17 -2.86
C VAL A 246 14.39 0.93 -2.13
N VAL A 247 15.02 1.82 -2.89
CA VAL A 247 15.77 2.99 -2.38
C VAL A 247 15.13 4.32 -2.79
N GLY A 248 14.19 4.31 -3.71
CA GLY A 248 13.51 5.52 -4.17
C GLY A 248 12.39 5.21 -5.15
N ASN A 249 11.64 6.25 -5.51
CA ASN A 249 10.51 6.14 -6.42
C ASN A 249 10.61 7.22 -7.51
N SER A 250 10.01 6.95 -8.65
CA SER A 250 9.86 7.88 -9.77
C SER A 250 8.40 7.98 -10.17
N PRO A 251 7.85 9.20 -10.39
CA PRO A 251 6.48 9.36 -10.83
C PRO A 251 6.30 8.81 -12.25
N LEU A 252 5.15 8.18 -12.49
CA LEU A 252 4.75 7.69 -13.79
C LEU A 252 3.32 8.11 -14.12
N SER A 253 3.04 8.16 -15.43
CA SER A 253 1.69 8.23 -15.98
C SER A 253 1.47 7.06 -16.93
N LEU A 254 0.36 6.37 -16.78
CA LEU A 254 -0.07 5.31 -17.68
C LEU A 254 -0.62 5.92 -18.98
N ARG A 255 -0.43 5.22 -20.08
CA ARG A 255 -1.11 5.59 -21.36
C ARG A 255 -2.62 5.59 -21.14
N GLU A 256 -3.30 6.65 -21.58
CA GLU A 256 -4.74 6.81 -21.38
C GLU A 256 -5.55 5.62 -21.90
N SER A 257 -5.14 5.01 -23.01
CA SER A 257 -5.78 3.81 -23.56
C SER A 257 -5.77 2.59 -22.64
N MET A 258 -4.95 2.57 -21.60
CA MET A 258 -4.84 1.49 -20.61
C MET A 258 -5.54 1.85 -19.28
N LEU A 259 -5.98 3.08 -19.10
CA LEU A 259 -6.60 3.54 -17.83
C LEU A 259 -7.90 2.81 -17.54
N ALA A 260 -8.69 2.47 -18.56
CA ALA A 260 -9.95 1.76 -18.36
C ALA A 260 -9.73 0.36 -17.76
N GLU A 261 -8.67 -0.34 -18.16
CA GLU A 261 -8.30 -1.64 -17.58
C GLU A 261 -7.77 -1.46 -16.16
N ALA A 262 -6.86 -0.50 -15.95
CA ALA A 262 -6.35 -0.17 -14.62
C ALA A 262 -7.48 0.16 -13.63
N TYR A 263 -8.49 0.92 -14.06
CA TYR A 263 -9.64 1.27 -13.24
C TYR A 263 -10.46 0.03 -12.85
N ARG A 264 -10.78 -0.84 -13.84
CA ARG A 264 -11.51 -2.09 -13.58
C ARG A 264 -10.76 -3.03 -12.63
N MET A 265 -9.44 -3.14 -12.75
CA MET A 265 -8.63 -3.94 -11.83
C MET A 265 -8.84 -3.49 -10.37
N GLY A 266 -8.86 -2.18 -10.13
CA GLY A 266 -9.16 -1.64 -8.81
C GLY A 266 -10.57 -1.96 -8.32
N GLU A 267 -11.59 -1.82 -9.18
CA GLU A 267 -12.98 -2.18 -8.87
C GLU A 267 -13.12 -3.66 -8.53
N ASP A 268 -12.50 -4.55 -9.30
CA ASP A 268 -12.58 -6.00 -9.09
C ASP A 268 -11.88 -6.43 -7.80
N VAL A 269 -10.75 -5.82 -7.46
CA VAL A 269 -10.06 -6.05 -6.18
C VAL A 269 -10.96 -5.64 -5.00
N VAL A 270 -11.60 -4.48 -5.06
CA VAL A 270 -12.52 -4.00 -4.02
C VAL A 270 -13.73 -4.92 -3.93
N ARG A 271 -14.39 -5.24 -5.03
CA ARG A 271 -15.57 -6.11 -5.07
C ARG A 271 -15.30 -7.47 -4.42
N VAL A 272 -14.21 -8.14 -4.82
CA VAL A 272 -13.87 -9.45 -4.24
C VAL A 272 -13.47 -9.32 -2.77
N SER A 273 -12.85 -8.20 -2.36
CA SER A 273 -12.54 -7.97 -0.95
C SER A 273 -13.78 -7.93 -0.06
N GLN A 274 -14.91 -7.41 -0.57
CA GLN A 274 -16.19 -7.40 0.16
C GLN A 274 -16.78 -8.81 0.33
N GLU A 275 -16.49 -9.72 -0.59
CA GLU A 275 -16.89 -11.12 -0.49
C GLU A 275 -16.04 -11.92 0.53
N ILE A 276 -14.73 -11.64 0.60
CA ILE A 276 -13.78 -12.37 1.44
C ILE A 276 -13.62 -11.78 2.84
N CYS A 277 -13.93 -10.52 3.03
CA CYS A 277 -13.86 -9.79 4.31
C CYS A 277 -15.14 -8.98 4.56
N PRO A 278 -16.32 -9.63 4.65
CA PRO A 278 -17.57 -8.92 4.89
C PRO A 278 -17.60 -8.28 6.30
N PRO A 279 -18.40 -7.21 6.52
CA PRO A 279 -19.27 -6.57 5.52
C PRO A 279 -18.56 -5.50 4.68
N LYS A 280 -17.40 -5.00 5.08
CA LYS A 280 -16.77 -3.79 4.51
C LYS A 280 -15.81 -4.07 3.36
N GLY A 281 -15.05 -5.18 3.41
CA GLY A 281 -13.96 -5.41 2.45
C GLY A 281 -12.83 -4.39 2.57
N LEU A 282 -12.11 -4.17 1.48
CA LEU A 282 -11.07 -3.17 1.33
C LEU A 282 -11.68 -1.80 1.07
N PHE A 283 -11.28 -0.81 1.84
CA PHE A 283 -11.60 0.60 1.62
C PHE A 283 -10.42 1.50 2.03
N GLY A 284 -10.49 2.77 1.61
CA GLY A 284 -9.40 3.72 1.78
C GLY A 284 -8.34 3.55 0.70
N ALA A 285 -7.10 3.90 1.04
CA ALA A 285 -5.96 3.82 0.12
C ALA A 285 -5.47 2.39 -0.04
N PHE A 286 -5.15 2.00 -1.27
CA PHE A 286 -4.48 0.72 -1.58
C PHE A 286 -3.63 0.83 -2.83
N CYS A 287 -2.77 -0.15 -3.07
CA CYS A 287 -1.91 -0.21 -4.24
C CYS A 287 -1.99 -1.59 -4.91
N ILE A 288 -2.05 -1.61 -6.23
CA ILE A 288 -1.85 -2.82 -7.04
C ILE A 288 -0.46 -2.73 -7.67
N GLU A 289 0.40 -3.69 -7.32
CA GLU A 289 1.74 -3.81 -7.88
C GLU A 289 1.69 -4.65 -9.15
N THR A 290 2.14 -4.09 -10.26
CA THR A 290 2.02 -4.72 -11.56
C THR A 290 3.35 -4.78 -12.31
N ILE A 291 3.43 -5.69 -13.28
CA ILE A 291 4.40 -5.63 -14.38
C ILE A 291 3.61 -5.53 -15.68
N ILE A 292 3.92 -4.51 -16.48
CA ILE A 292 3.32 -4.33 -17.78
C ILE A 292 4.27 -4.86 -18.84
N THR A 293 3.84 -5.90 -19.57
CA THR A 293 4.64 -6.58 -20.58
C THR A 293 4.71 -5.79 -21.91
N PRO A 294 5.62 -6.14 -22.85
CA PRO A 294 5.74 -5.46 -24.14
C PRO A 294 4.46 -5.47 -24.98
N ASP A 295 3.60 -6.47 -24.81
CA ASP A 295 2.27 -6.57 -25.42
C ASP A 295 1.17 -5.86 -24.62
N ALA A 296 1.57 -4.97 -23.71
CA ALA A 296 0.71 -4.13 -22.88
C ALA A 296 -0.26 -4.91 -21.97
N GLN A 297 0.13 -6.10 -21.50
CA GLN A 297 -0.66 -6.89 -20.56
C GLN A 297 -0.22 -6.59 -19.13
N PHE A 298 -1.19 -6.41 -18.21
CA PHE A 298 -0.93 -6.31 -16.79
C PHE A 298 -0.78 -7.68 -16.16
N TYR A 299 0.34 -7.91 -15.48
CA TYR A 299 0.54 -9.02 -14.56
C TYR A 299 0.57 -8.49 -13.15
N ILE A 300 -0.32 -8.97 -12.30
CA ILE A 300 -0.46 -8.48 -10.93
C ILE A 300 0.44 -9.29 -10.03
N MET A 301 1.33 -8.59 -9.34
CA MET A 301 2.32 -9.17 -8.45
C MET A 301 1.84 -9.22 -7.01
N GLU A 302 1.19 -8.13 -6.56
CA GLU A 302 0.80 -7.93 -5.16
C GLU A 302 -0.31 -6.88 -5.05
N VAL A 303 -1.11 -6.97 -3.98
CA VAL A 303 -1.99 -5.90 -3.49
C VAL A 303 -1.52 -5.49 -2.10
N SER A 304 -1.31 -4.19 -1.91
CA SER A 304 -1.09 -3.60 -0.59
C SER A 304 -2.39 -2.91 -0.14
N ALA A 305 -3.05 -3.43 0.88
CA ALA A 305 -4.37 -2.98 1.34
C ALA A 305 -4.33 -1.74 2.26
N ARG A 306 -3.39 -0.84 2.02
CA ARG A 306 -3.12 0.38 2.79
C ARG A 306 -2.31 1.36 1.96
N ILE A 307 -2.08 2.58 2.47
CA ILE A 307 -1.19 3.55 1.82
C ILE A 307 0.25 3.02 1.76
N VAL A 308 0.93 3.24 0.65
CA VAL A 308 2.33 2.83 0.39
C VAL A 308 3.25 4.02 0.11
N ALA A 309 4.56 3.81 0.28
CA ALA A 309 5.56 4.87 0.16
C ALA A 309 5.66 5.50 -1.24
N GLY A 310 5.27 4.78 -2.29
CA GLY A 310 5.23 5.31 -3.65
C GLY A 310 4.33 6.53 -3.83
N THR A 311 3.36 6.73 -2.94
CA THR A 311 2.50 7.92 -2.93
C THR A 311 3.21 9.19 -2.46
N ASN A 312 4.38 9.08 -1.79
CA ASN A 312 5.10 10.24 -1.23
C ASN A 312 5.61 11.24 -2.27
N LEU A 313 5.73 10.81 -3.52
CA LEU A 313 6.06 11.69 -4.65
C LEU A 313 5.00 12.76 -4.92
N PHE A 314 3.78 12.55 -4.44
CA PHE A 314 2.59 13.30 -4.83
C PHE A 314 1.96 13.99 -3.62
N ILE A 315 2.78 14.62 -2.78
CA ILE A 315 2.32 15.31 -1.57
C ILE A 315 1.41 16.51 -1.89
N ASP A 316 1.58 17.13 -3.05
CA ASP A 316 0.69 18.18 -3.56
C ASP A 316 -0.43 17.63 -4.46
N GLY A 317 -0.35 16.35 -4.82
CA GLY A 317 -1.25 15.69 -5.75
C GLY A 317 -0.53 15.11 -6.96
N SER A 318 -1.27 14.42 -7.79
CA SER A 318 -0.80 13.76 -9.01
C SER A 318 -1.59 14.25 -10.22
N PRO A 319 -1.19 13.91 -11.45
CA PRO A 319 -2.03 14.14 -12.63
C PRO A 319 -3.44 13.57 -12.49
N TYR A 320 -3.60 12.43 -11.81
CA TYR A 320 -4.90 11.76 -11.64
C TYR A 320 -5.74 12.38 -10.52
N SER A 321 -5.15 12.72 -9.38
CA SER A 321 -5.87 13.42 -8.33
C SER A 321 -6.30 14.83 -8.76
N TYR A 322 -5.51 15.49 -9.60
CA TYR A 322 -5.85 16.81 -10.19
C TYR A 322 -7.11 16.77 -11.07
N LEU A 323 -7.42 15.62 -11.67
CA LEU A 323 -8.66 15.46 -12.44
C LEU A 323 -9.91 15.43 -11.57
N ASN A 324 -9.77 15.07 -10.30
CA ASN A 324 -10.89 14.94 -9.37
C ASN A 324 -11.02 16.12 -8.39
N TYR A 325 -9.92 16.86 -8.14
CA TYR A 325 -9.83 17.88 -7.09
C TYR A 325 -9.30 19.21 -7.64
N SER A 326 -9.92 20.31 -7.24
CA SER A 326 -9.46 21.67 -7.57
C SER A 326 -8.38 22.21 -6.62
N GLU A 327 -7.96 21.40 -5.67
CA GLU A 327 -6.95 21.72 -4.64
C GLU A 327 -5.91 20.60 -4.54
N PRO A 328 -4.71 20.85 -3.97
CA PRO A 328 -3.73 19.83 -3.71
C PRO A 328 -4.33 18.65 -2.94
N MET A 329 -4.23 17.44 -3.52
CA MET A 329 -4.81 16.23 -2.93
C MET A 329 -3.84 15.07 -3.01
N SER A 330 -3.06 14.88 -1.94
CA SER A 330 -2.26 13.69 -1.74
C SER A 330 -3.14 12.51 -1.27
N THR A 331 -2.63 11.29 -1.37
CA THR A 331 -3.32 10.12 -0.81
C THR A 331 -3.51 10.23 0.70
N GLY A 332 -2.51 10.77 1.42
CA GLY A 332 -2.63 11.03 2.86
C GLY A 332 -3.72 12.06 3.19
N ARG A 333 -3.82 13.15 2.40
CA ARG A 333 -4.89 14.14 2.54
C ARG A 333 -6.25 13.54 2.20
N ARG A 334 -6.32 12.67 1.18
CA ARG A 334 -7.56 12.00 0.80
C ARG A 334 -8.11 11.10 1.92
N ILE A 335 -7.21 10.41 2.66
CA ILE A 335 -7.58 9.66 3.86
C ILE A 335 -8.19 10.61 4.91
N ALA A 336 -7.51 11.70 5.22
CA ALA A 336 -7.99 12.66 6.20
C ALA A 336 -9.34 13.31 5.78
N ARG A 337 -9.52 13.60 4.50
CA ARG A 337 -10.78 14.10 3.94
C ARG A 337 -11.91 13.08 4.10
N GLU A 338 -11.64 11.78 3.92
CA GLU A 338 -12.64 10.73 4.13
C GLU A 338 -13.08 10.68 5.59
N ILE A 339 -12.12 10.70 6.53
CA ILE A 339 -12.42 10.75 7.96
C ILE A 339 -13.25 11.99 8.32
N LYS A 340 -12.88 13.14 7.78
CA LYS A 340 -13.60 14.39 8.00
C LYS A 340 -15.04 14.32 7.48
N ASN A 341 -15.24 13.81 6.28
CA ASN A 341 -16.54 13.61 5.69
C ASN A 341 -17.41 12.65 6.52
N ALA A 342 -16.81 11.57 7.01
CA ALA A 342 -17.46 10.61 7.89
C ALA A 342 -17.90 11.24 9.22
N LEU A 343 -17.07 12.10 9.81
CA LEU A 343 -17.42 12.85 11.02
C LEU A 343 -18.59 13.81 10.75
N LEU A 344 -18.55 14.56 9.67
CA LEU A 344 -19.59 15.53 9.30
C LEU A 344 -20.94 14.87 8.98
N SER A 345 -20.91 13.64 8.44
CA SER A 345 -22.11 12.86 8.13
C SER A 345 -22.54 11.91 9.25
N ASN A 346 -21.89 11.98 10.43
CA ASN A 346 -22.10 11.05 11.55
C ASN A 346 -21.98 9.58 11.16
N SER A 347 -21.03 9.27 10.27
CA SER A 347 -20.82 7.94 9.67
C SER A 347 -19.40 7.41 9.95
N LEU A 348 -18.77 7.84 11.04
CA LEU A 348 -17.36 7.52 11.33
C LEU A 348 -17.08 5.99 11.32
N ASN A 349 -18.05 5.19 11.77
CA ASN A 349 -17.95 3.73 11.75
C ASN A 349 -17.79 3.15 10.32
N ALA A 350 -18.21 3.86 9.28
CA ALA A 350 -18.07 3.39 7.90
C ALA A 350 -16.60 3.36 7.44
N VAL A 351 -15.75 4.18 8.05
CA VAL A 351 -14.33 4.36 7.66
C VAL A 351 -13.35 3.82 8.70
N LEU A 352 -13.85 3.20 9.77
CA LEU A 352 -13.04 2.57 10.80
C LEU A 352 -13.22 1.05 10.79
N ASP A 353 -12.25 0.35 11.34
CA ASP A 353 -12.34 -1.09 11.57
C ASP A 353 -13.46 -1.44 12.56
N ASP A 354 -14.17 -2.55 12.32
CA ASP A 354 -15.34 -2.95 13.14
C ASP A 354 -14.97 -3.37 14.56
N SER A 355 -13.71 -3.74 14.81
CA SER A 355 -13.23 -4.11 16.16
C SER A 355 -13.03 -2.89 17.07
N THR A 356 -13.16 -1.68 16.54
CA THR A 356 -12.95 -0.44 17.28
C THR A 356 -14.28 0.17 17.72
N GLN A 357 -14.42 0.40 19.04
CA GLN A 357 -15.53 1.21 19.54
C GLN A 357 -15.20 2.69 19.38
N VAL A 358 -16.09 3.42 18.74
CA VAL A 358 -15.97 4.89 18.68
C VAL A 358 -16.38 5.43 20.05
N PRO A 359 -15.55 6.22 20.74
CA PRO A 359 -15.86 6.78 22.03
C PRO A 359 -16.97 7.86 21.97
#